data_6852f0631c056faf03f35d2f6c31b208
#
_entry.id   6852f0631c056faf03f35d2f6c31b208
#
_cell.length_a   1.000
_cell.length_b   1.000
_cell.length_c   1.000
_cell.angle_alpha   90.00
_cell.angle_beta   90.00
_cell.angle_gamma   90.00
#
_symmetry.space_group_name_H-M   'P 1'
#
loop_
_entity.id
_entity.type
_entity.pdbx_description
1 polymer ?
#
loop_
_entity_poly.entity_id
_entity_poly.type
_entity_poly.pdbx_seq_one_letter_code
_entity_poly.pdbx_strand_id
1 'polypeptide(L)'
;MNKKNRKLSYLGPAGTYSEEAALKYNKKSYQLVPKKTIFDVLDSVESSQIDKGIIPIENSRVGTILETIDFLVESKNLYINHEILLPIEACLITKNNDTDLSNIKEIISKPEAINQCNLWIKKN
;
A
#
# COMPACT_ATOMS: atom_id res chain seq x y z
N MET A 1 -20.78 -16.23 22.69
CA MET A 1 -20.13 -16.50 21.39
C MET A 1 -18.80 -15.79 21.34
N ASN A 2 -17.69 -16.52 21.37
CA ASN A 2 -16.37 -15.92 21.16
C ASN A 2 -16.32 -15.28 19.76
N LYS A 3 -16.27 -13.97 19.67
CA LYS A 3 -15.85 -13.28 18.44
C LYS A 3 -14.41 -13.73 18.19
N LYS A 4 -14.22 -14.72 17.32
CA LYS A 4 -12.89 -15.08 16.82
C LYS A 4 -12.22 -13.78 16.41
N ASN A 5 -11.05 -13.51 16.97
CA ASN A 5 -10.30 -12.27 16.68
C ASN A 5 -9.77 -12.37 15.25
N ARG A 6 -10.60 -12.00 14.25
CA ARG A 6 -10.27 -12.09 12.83
C ARG A 6 -9.12 -11.16 12.48
N LYS A 7 -8.22 -11.63 11.64
CA LYS A 7 -7.01 -10.91 11.25
C LYS A 7 -7.02 -10.55 9.77
N LEU A 8 -6.49 -9.37 9.47
CA LEU A 8 -6.32 -8.84 8.12
C LEU A 8 -4.85 -8.42 7.96
N SER A 9 -4.10 -9.12 7.11
CA SER A 9 -2.72 -8.73 6.79
C SER A 9 -2.67 -7.72 5.67
N TYR A 10 -1.63 -6.90 5.67
CA TYR A 10 -1.35 -5.93 4.62
C TYR A 10 0.16 -5.73 4.45
N LEU A 11 0.59 -5.22 3.29
CA LEU A 11 1.98 -4.89 3.04
C LEU A 11 2.39 -3.68 3.90
N GLY A 12 3.22 -3.94 4.92
CA GLY A 12 3.73 -2.92 5.83
C GLY A 12 4.86 -2.08 5.22
N PRO A 13 5.45 -1.25 6.02
CA PRO A 13 5.13 -0.98 7.42
C PRO A 13 3.84 -0.18 7.61
N ALA A 14 3.51 0.15 8.86
CA ALA A 14 2.47 1.14 9.18
C ALA A 14 2.81 2.52 8.59
N GLY A 15 1.80 3.33 8.27
CA GLY A 15 1.95 4.62 7.60
C GLY A 15 2.05 4.53 6.07
N THR A 16 1.73 3.38 5.47
CA THR A 16 1.75 3.16 4.02
C THR A 16 0.34 3.25 3.40
N TYR A 17 0.27 3.43 2.08
CA TYR A 17 -1.01 3.34 1.35
C TYR A 17 -1.68 1.97 1.48
N SER A 18 -0.90 0.90 1.66
CA SER A 18 -1.45 -0.43 1.92
C SER A 18 -2.15 -0.49 3.28
N GLU A 19 -1.63 0.19 4.30
CA GLU A 19 -2.35 0.34 5.57
C GLU A 19 -3.63 1.16 5.41
N GLU A 20 -3.57 2.27 4.67
CA GLU A 20 -4.75 3.10 4.40
C GLU A 20 -5.86 2.28 3.71
N ALA A 21 -5.49 1.47 2.70
CA ALA A 21 -6.41 0.53 2.07
C ALA A 21 -6.98 -0.48 3.07
N ALA A 22 -6.14 -1.01 3.95
CA ALA A 22 -6.56 -1.95 4.99
C ALA A 22 -7.53 -1.30 5.99
N LEU A 23 -7.28 -0.07 6.41
CA LEU A 23 -8.16 0.71 7.28
C LEU A 23 -9.50 1.01 6.61
N LYS A 24 -9.48 1.39 5.32
CA LYS A 24 -10.68 1.66 4.51
C LYS A 24 -11.57 0.41 4.40
N TYR A 25 -10.97 -0.75 4.22
CA TYR A 25 -11.69 -2.03 4.16
C TYR A 25 -12.20 -2.49 5.52
N ASN A 26 -11.41 -2.34 6.56
CA ASN A 26 -11.57 -3.04 7.84
C ASN A 26 -12.85 -2.68 8.60
N LYS A 27 -13.30 -1.44 8.57
CA LYS A 27 -14.45 -0.96 9.36
C LYS A 27 -14.47 -1.51 10.81
N LYS A 28 -13.29 -1.66 11.45
CA LYS A 28 -13.08 -2.19 12.81
C LYS A 28 -13.47 -3.66 13.02
N SER A 29 -13.51 -4.47 11.97
CA SER A 29 -13.91 -5.89 12.04
C SER A 29 -12.74 -6.86 12.20
N TYR A 30 -11.51 -6.41 11.92
CA TYR A 30 -10.29 -7.23 11.92
C TYR A 30 -9.17 -6.57 12.71
N GLN A 31 -8.31 -7.38 13.32
CA GLN A 31 -7.00 -6.94 13.78
C GLN A 31 -6.07 -6.81 12.57
N LEU A 32 -5.50 -5.63 12.35
CA LEU A 32 -4.55 -5.38 11.26
C LEU A 32 -3.16 -5.93 11.60
N VAL A 33 -2.54 -6.62 10.65
CA VAL A 33 -1.23 -7.27 10.81
C VAL A 33 -0.33 -6.85 9.65
N PRO A 34 0.66 -5.96 9.86
CA PRO A 34 1.63 -5.61 8.82
C PRO A 34 2.57 -6.78 8.53
N LYS A 35 2.86 -7.00 7.25
CA LYS A 35 3.82 -7.99 6.76
C LYS A 35 4.94 -7.30 5.99
N LYS A 36 6.10 -7.95 5.89
CA LYS A 36 7.29 -7.35 5.25
C LYS A 36 7.22 -7.36 3.72
N THR A 37 6.64 -8.40 3.14
CA THR A 37 6.57 -8.61 1.69
C THR A 37 5.15 -8.94 1.24
N ILE A 38 4.88 -8.78 -0.05
CA ILE A 38 3.62 -9.24 -0.69
C ILE A 38 3.48 -10.76 -0.50
N PHE A 39 4.58 -11.50 -0.67
CA PHE A 39 4.63 -12.93 -0.44
C PHE A 39 4.14 -13.28 0.99
N ASP A 40 4.67 -12.62 2.02
CA ASP A 40 4.26 -12.89 3.41
C ASP A 40 2.77 -12.62 3.66
N VAL A 41 2.20 -11.61 2.98
CA VAL A 41 0.76 -11.34 3.06
C VAL A 41 -0.02 -12.50 2.49
N LEU A 42 0.28 -12.89 1.26
CA LEU A 42 -0.44 -13.93 0.51
C LEU A 42 -0.26 -15.31 1.15
N ASP A 43 0.96 -15.69 1.49
CA ASP A 43 1.26 -16.96 2.16
C ASP A 43 0.54 -17.11 3.51
N SER A 44 0.47 -16.02 4.29
CA SER A 44 -0.26 -16.06 5.57
C SER A 44 -1.76 -16.31 5.41
N VAL A 45 -2.35 -15.93 4.29
CA VAL A 45 -3.76 -16.21 3.97
C VAL A 45 -3.90 -17.61 3.35
N GLU A 46 -3.04 -17.98 2.41
CA GLU A 46 -3.01 -19.30 1.77
C GLU A 46 -2.88 -20.42 2.82
N SER A 47 -2.00 -20.23 3.80
CA SER A 47 -1.78 -21.16 4.92
C SER A 47 -2.84 -21.06 6.03
N SER A 48 -3.87 -20.25 5.86
CA SER A 48 -4.96 -20.05 6.85
C SER A 48 -4.52 -19.51 8.22
N GLN A 49 -3.36 -18.88 8.32
CA GLN A 49 -2.90 -18.19 9.54
C GLN A 49 -3.62 -16.85 9.74
N ILE A 50 -4.02 -16.22 8.64
CA ILE A 50 -4.72 -14.94 8.58
C ILE A 50 -5.99 -15.12 7.74
N ASP A 51 -7.08 -14.47 8.13
CA ASP A 51 -8.37 -14.63 7.46
C ASP A 51 -8.44 -13.93 6.09
N LYS A 52 -7.76 -12.78 5.95
CA LYS A 52 -7.74 -11.96 4.73
C LYS A 52 -6.42 -11.22 4.57
N GLY A 53 -6.08 -10.91 3.32
CA GLY A 53 -4.94 -10.07 2.98
C GLY A 53 -5.33 -8.91 2.07
N ILE A 54 -4.65 -7.79 2.19
CA ILE A 54 -4.71 -6.68 1.26
C ILE A 54 -3.33 -6.48 0.65
N ILE A 55 -3.27 -6.51 -0.66
CA ILE A 55 -2.06 -6.39 -1.45
C ILE A 55 -2.27 -5.41 -2.61
N PRO A 56 -1.23 -4.70 -3.02
CA PRO A 56 -1.29 -3.92 -4.24
C PRO A 56 -1.28 -4.85 -5.45
N ILE A 57 -2.14 -4.59 -6.44
CA ILE A 57 -2.19 -5.36 -7.69
C ILE A 57 -1.81 -4.51 -8.89
N GLU A 58 -2.12 -3.24 -8.85
CA GLU A 58 -1.84 -2.30 -9.93
C GLU A 58 -1.61 -0.89 -9.40
N ASN A 59 -0.74 -0.17 -10.07
CA ASN A 59 -0.55 1.26 -9.88
C ASN A 59 -0.65 1.95 -11.26
N SER A 60 -1.46 3.00 -11.38
CA SER A 60 -1.72 3.68 -12.66
C SER A 60 -0.48 4.22 -13.37
N ARG A 61 0.65 4.39 -12.68
CA ARG A 61 1.91 4.89 -13.24
C ARG A 61 2.94 3.79 -13.50
N VAL A 62 2.97 2.78 -12.64
CA VAL A 62 3.95 1.67 -12.73
C VAL A 62 3.36 0.47 -13.46
N GLY A 63 2.02 0.35 -13.46
CA GLY A 63 1.30 -0.77 -14.05
C GLY A 63 1.09 -1.93 -13.08
N THR A 64 0.94 -3.11 -13.62
CA THR A 64 0.66 -4.34 -12.88
C THR A 64 1.84 -4.76 -12.00
N ILE A 65 1.56 -5.18 -10.78
CA ILE A 65 2.55 -5.72 -9.86
C ILE A 65 2.65 -7.24 -10.08
N LEU A 66 3.65 -7.64 -10.86
CA LEU A 66 3.81 -9.03 -11.32
C LEU A 66 3.94 -10.02 -10.18
N GLU A 67 4.68 -9.69 -9.10
CA GLU A 67 4.81 -10.55 -7.93
C GLU A 67 3.45 -10.97 -7.35
N THR A 68 2.49 -10.04 -7.32
CA THR A 68 1.12 -10.34 -6.87
C THR A 68 0.40 -11.30 -7.82
N ILE A 69 0.52 -11.04 -9.13
CA ILE A 69 -0.15 -11.87 -10.15
C ILE A 69 0.43 -13.27 -10.16
N ASP A 70 1.76 -13.40 -10.16
CA ASP A 70 2.44 -14.69 -10.21
C ASP A 70 2.03 -15.57 -9.02
N PHE A 71 2.00 -15.01 -7.80
CA PHE A 71 1.54 -15.76 -6.63
C PHE A 71 0.07 -16.19 -6.76
N LEU A 72 -0.82 -15.29 -7.21
CA LEU A 72 -2.24 -15.60 -7.34
C LEU A 72 -2.52 -16.66 -8.40
N VAL A 73 -1.75 -16.70 -9.48
CA VAL A 73 -1.87 -17.73 -10.54
C VAL A 73 -1.48 -19.11 -10.02
N GLU A 74 -0.46 -19.20 -9.16
CA GLU A 74 0.01 -20.44 -8.58
C GLU A 74 -0.81 -20.91 -7.36
N SER A 75 -1.55 -19.99 -6.73
CA SER A 75 -2.36 -20.26 -5.55
C SER A 75 -3.54 -21.18 -5.85
N LYS A 76 -3.84 -22.09 -4.91
CA LYS A 76 -4.99 -23.02 -5.01
C LYS A 76 -6.18 -22.59 -4.13
N ASN A 77 -5.93 -21.81 -3.10
CA ASN A 77 -6.91 -21.54 -2.05
C ASN A 77 -7.19 -20.04 -1.87
N LEU A 78 -6.61 -19.16 -2.69
CA LEU A 78 -6.88 -17.73 -2.63
C LEU A 78 -7.97 -17.30 -3.61
N TYR A 79 -8.81 -16.38 -3.15
CA TYR A 79 -9.88 -15.78 -3.95
C TYR A 79 -9.86 -14.26 -3.78
N ILE A 80 -9.91 -13.53 -4.89
CA ILE A 80 -10.11 -12.08 -4.88
C ILE A 80 -11.60 -11.82 -4.67
N ASN A 81 -11.96 -11.18 -3.56
CA ASN A 81 -13.36 -10.90 -3.23
C ASN A 81 -13.70 -9.41 -3.13
N HIS A 82 -12.70 -8.54 -3.17
CA HIS A 82 -12.90 -7.08 -3.14
C HIS A 82 -11.79 -6.38 -3.90
N GLU A 83 -12.13 -5.24 -4.49
CA GLU A 83 -11.23 -4.24 -5.05
C GLU A 83 -11.30 -2.96 -4.21
N ILE A 84 -10.15 -2.34 -3.98
CA ILE A 84 -10.04 -1.05 -3.29
C ILE A 84 -9.23 -0.11 -4.18
N LEU A 85 -9.88 0.91 -4.67
CA LEU A 85 -9.22 2.02 -5.35
C LEU A 85 -8.84 3.09 -4.33
N LEU A 86 -7.57 3.45 -4.33
CA LEU A 86 -7.02 4.46 -3.44
C LEU A 86 -6.35 5.55 -4.27
N PRO A 87 -6.82 6.81 -4.20
CA PRO A 87 -6.12 7.91 -4.83
C PRO A 87 -4.79 8.14 -4.13
N ILE A 88 -3.72 8.29 -4.91
CA ILE A 88 -2.37 8.54 -4.40
C ILE A 88 -1.95 9.94 -4.78
N GLU A 89 -1.70 10.79 -3.79
CA GLU A 89 -1.27 12.16 -3.96
C GLU A 89 0.15 12.33 -3.43
N ALA A 90 1.01 12.93 -4.25
CA ALA A 90 2.35 13.29 -3.83
C ALA A 90 2.31 14.69 -3.19
N CYS A 91 2.85 14.81 -1.98
CA CYS A 91 2.93 16.07 -1.25
C CYS A 91 4.39 16.48 -1.05
N LEU A 92 4.68 17.76 -1.25
CA LEU A 92 5.94 18.36 -0.85
C LEU A 92 5.88 18.68 0.65
N ILE A 93 6.81 18.15 1.42
CA ILE A 93 6.88 18.37 2.86
C ILE A 93 8.08 19.26 3.17
N THR A 94 7.83 20.33 3.90
CA THR A 94 8.87 21.25 4.40
C THR A 94 8.85 21.29 5.92
N LYS A 95 9.96 21.74 6.51
CA LYS A 95 10.07 21.86 7.97
C LYS A 95 9.14 22.93 8.54
N ASN A 96 8.93 24.01 7.80
CA ASN A 96 8.12 25.17 8.21
C ASN A 96 6.95 25.36 7.25
N ASN A 97 5.76 25.62 7.76
CA ASN A 97 4.55 25.81 6.97
C ASN A 97 4.60 27.01 5.99
N ASP A 98 5.42 28.01 6.29
CA ASP A 98 5.53 29.26 5.53
C ASP A 98 6.71 29.25 4.55
N THR A 99 7.23 28.07 4.18
CA THR A 99 8.34 27.97 3.25
C THR A 99 7.87 28.32 1.84
N ASP A 100 8.39 29.41 1.29
CA ASP A 100 8.20 29.74 -0.13
C ASP A 100 8.92 28.70 -1.01
N LEU A 101 8.26 28.24 -2.07
CA LEU A 101 8.82 27.28 -3.02
C LEU A 101 10.15 27.77 -3.62
N SER A 102 10.29 29.08 -3.86
CA SER A 102 11.53 29.69 -4.37
C SER A 102 12.74 29.51 -3.46
N ASN A 103 12.53 29.26 -2.18
CA ASN A 103 13.59 29.02 -1.19
C ASN A 103 14.02 27.55 -1.09
N ILE A 104 13.32 26.64 -1.77
CA ILE A 104 13.64 25.21 -1.75
C ILE A 104 14.77 24.94 -2.76
N LYS A 105 15.92 24.50 -2.27
CA LYS A 105 17.10 24.20 -3.09
C LYS A 105 17.25 22.74 -3.46
N GLU A 106 16.63 21.87 -2.68
CA GLU A 106 16.78 20.43 -2.82
C GLU A 106 15.50 19.69 -2.43
N ILE A 107 15.15 18.66 -3.18
CA ILE A 107 14.06 17.73 -2.89
C ILE A 107 14.64 16.34 -2.76
N ILE A 108 14.39 15.70 -1.61
CA ILE A 108 14.89 14.36 -1.30
C ILE A 108 13.71 13.39 -1.22
N SER A 109 13.72 12.35 -2.04
CA SER A 109 12.72 11.29 -2.02
C SER A 109 13.23 10.03 -2.72
N LYS A 110 12.39 9.00 -2.77
CA LYS A 110 12.67 7.82 -3.60
C LYS A 110 12.70 8.21 -5.10
N PRO A 111 13.55 7.56 -5.92
CA PRO A 111 13.64 7.87 -7.35
C PRO A 111 12.30 7.83 -8.07
N GLU A 112 11.43 6.88 -7.74
CA GLU A 112 10.10 6.74 -8.34
C GLU A 112 9.21 7.96 -8.06
N ALA A 113 9.23 8.47 -6.82
CA ALA A 113 8.47 9.66 -6.45
C ALA A 113 8.98 10.91 -7.15
N ILE A 114 10.30 11.11 -7.23
CA ILE A 114 10.94 12.21 -7.97
C ILE A 114 10.52 12.15 -9.45
N ASN A 115 10.64 10.96 -10.08
CA ASN A 115 10.29 10.77 -11.48
C ASN A 115 8.80 11.06 -11.75
N GLN A 116 7.92 10.64 -10.85
CA GLN A 116 6.48 10.90 -10.95
C GLN A 116 6.12 12.37 -10.85
N CYS A 117 6.91 13.17 -10.09
CA CYS A 117 6.70 14.59 -9.89
C CYS A 117 7.58 15.48 -10.78
N ASN A 118 8.37 14.89 -11.69
CA ASN A 118 9.41 15.59 -12.46
C ASN A 118 8.89 16.82 -13.22
N LEU A 119 7.72 16.75 -13.85
CA LEU A 119 7.12 17.88 -14.57
C LEU A 119 6.78 19.03 -13.63
N TRP A 120 6.25 18.72 -12.45
CA TRP A 120 5.95 19.74 -11.44
C TRP A 120 7.22 20.36 -10.87
N ILE A 121 8.23 19.53 -10.54
CA ILE A 121 9.52 19.98 -10.01
C ILE A 121 10.24 20.92 -11.00
N LYS A 122 10.22 20.61 -12.30
CA LYS A 122 10.85 21.45 -13.33
C LYS A 122 10.14 22.79 -13.57
N LYS A 123 8.86 22.86 -13.23
CA LYS A 123 8.05 24.05 -13.47
C LYS A 123 8.14 25.05 -12.32
N ASN A 124 8.46 24.58 -11.11
CA ASN A 124 8.49 25.39 -9.89
C ASN A 124 9.91 25.47 -9.32
#